data_e4f074f1fa5054101c7fb187e2394d60
#
_entry.id   e4f074f1fa5054101c7fb187e2394d60
#
_cell.length_a   1.000
_cell.length_b   1.000
_cell.length_c   1.000
_cell.angle_alpha   90.00
_cell.angle_beta   90.00
_cell.angle_gamma   90.00
#
_symmetry.space_group_name_H-M   'P 1'
#
loop_
_entity.id
_entity.type
_entity.pdbx_description
1 polymer ?
#
loop_
_entity_poly.entity_id
_entity_poly.type
_entity_poly.pdbx_seq_one_letter_code
_entity_poly.pdbx_strand_id
1 'polypeptide(L)'
;MRSHGERLDDCPVDDELKARLTSDWRSVNLSETNRLILGYAETITREPHTIDQDYVNHLNRSGLSEQTIHDVAAVSAYFAFVNRMADALGVELEGE
;
A
#
# COMPACT_ATOMS: atom_id res chain seq x y z
N MET A 1 8.03 14.41 10.97
CA MET A 1 7.33 15.11 9.90
C MET A 1 5.85 15.14 10.16
N ARG A 2 5.28 16.30 10.22
CA ARG A 2 3.89 16.45 10.61
C ARG A 2 2.89 16.36 9.48
N SER A 3 3.35 16.58 8.26
CA SER A 3 2.44 16.70 7.13
C SER A 3 1.58 15.46 6.89
N HIS A 4 2.14 14.28 7.07
CA HIS A 4 1.35 13.06 6.87
C HIS A 4 0.28 12.89 7.93
N GLY A 5 0.62 13.15 9.18
CA GLY A 5 -0.36 13.08 10.25
C GLY A 5 -1.48 14.08 10.05
N GLU A 6 -1.12 15.28 9.63
CA GLU A 6 -2.12 16.30 9.39
C GLU A 6 -3.06 15.93 8.27
N ARG A 7 -2.54 15.32 7.21
CA ARG A 7 -3.39 14.88 6.10
C ARG A 7 -4.36 13.81 6.54
N LEU A 8 -3.90 12.87 7.34
CA LEU A 8 -4.78 11.82 7.85
C LEU A 8 -5.86 12.39 8.74
N ASP A 9 -5.54 13.41 9.51
CA ASP A 9 -6.50 14.05 10.38
C ASP A 9 -7.56 14.80 9.59
N ASP A 10 -7.22 15.28 8.41
CA ASP A 10 -8.16 15.98 7.54
C ASP A 10 -9.09 15.04 6.80
N CYS A 11 -8.78 13.74 6.77
CA CYS A 11 -9.64 12.76 6.11
C CYS A 11 -10.86 12.48 6.96
N PRO A 12 -12.00 12.12 6.32
CA PRO A 12 -13.21 11.75 7.07
C PRO A 12 -13.10 10.34 7.64
N VAL A 13 -11.98 10.07 8.30
CA VAL A 13 -11.67 8.77 8.88
C VAL A 13 -11.39 9.01 10.36
N ASP A 14 -12.12 8.31 11.23
CA ASP A 14 -11.93 8.51 12.66
C ASP A 14 -10.66 7.81 13.16
N ASP A 15 -10.31 8.05 14.40
CA ASP A 15 -9.07 7.53 14.97
C ASP A 15 -9.07 6.00 15.05
N GLU A 16 -10.21 5.42 15.33
CA GLU A 16 -10.31 3.96 15.39
C GLU A 16 -10.03 3.32 14.04
N LEU A 17 -10.59 3.91 12.98
CA LEU A 17 -10.39 3.39 11.64
C LEU A 17 -8.93 3.52 11.22
N LYS A 18 -8.32 4.66 11.55
CA LYS A 18 -6.91 4.86 11.24
C LYS A 18 -6.03 3.81 11.94
N ALA A 19 -6.34 3.52 13.19
CA ALA A 19 -5.58 2.53 13.94
C ALA A 19 -5.72 1.15 13.31
N ARG A 20 -6.92 0.81 12.86
CA ARG A 20 -7.15 -0.47 12.21
C ARG A 20 -6.42 -0.57 10.88
N LEU A 21 -6.43 0.50 10.10
CA LEU A 21 -5.72 0.52 8.84
C LEU A 21 -4.22 0.34 9.04
N THR A 22 -3.70 0.84 10.15
CA THR A 22 -2.28 0.69 10.47
C THR A 22 -1.97 -0.73 10.92
N SER A 23 -2.82 -1.33 11.75
CA SER A 23 -2.54 -2.63 12.33
C SER A 23 -2.98 -3.80 11.46
N ASP A 24 -4.19 -3.74 10.91
CA ASP A 24 -4.71 -4.82 10.07
C ASP A 24 -5.82 -4.28 9.18
N TRP A 25 -5.42 -3.81 8.01
CA TRP A 25 -6.38 -3.23 7.07
C TRP A 25 -7.45 -4.23 6.62
N ARG A 26 -7.17 -5.53 6.70
CA ARG A 26 -8.13 -6.55 6.28
C ARG A 26 -9.34 -6.64 7.19
N SER A 27 -9.19 -6.22 8.44
CA SER A 27 -10.29 -6.25 9.39
C SER A 27 -11.20 -5.03 9.28
N VAL A 28 -10.84 -4.07 8.43
CA VAL A 28 -11.59 -2.84 8.24
C VAL A 28 -12.57 -3.02 7.09
N ASN A 29 -13.75 -2.40 7.23
CA ASN A 29 -14.75 -2.45 6.16
C ASN A 29 -14.38 -1.44 5.07
N LEU A 30 -13.60 -1.91 4.09
CA LEU A 30 -13.14 -1.10 2.97
C LEU A 30 -13.96 -1.39 1.72
N SER A 31 -13.94 -0.45 0.79
CA SER A 31 -14.54 -0.69 -0.52
C SER A 31 -13.76 -1.81 -1.22
N GLU A 32 -14.43 -2.45 -2.18
CA GLU A 32 -13.80 -3.50 -2.96
C GLU A 32 -12.54 -2.99 -3.67
N THR A 33 -12.62 -1.80 -4.24
CA THR A 33 -11.48 -1.20 -4.94
C THR A 33 -10.30 -0.99 -3.99
N ASN A 34 -10.55 -0.47 -2.80
CA ASN A 34 -9.48 -0.24 -1.84
C ASN A 34 -8.86 -1.54 -1.37
N ARG A 35 -9.67 -2.59 -1.21
CA ARG A 35 -9.13 -3.90 -0.85
C ARG A 35 -8.21 -4.44 -1.92
N LEU A 36 -8.59 -4.27 -3.18
CA LEU A 36 -7.76 -4.72 -4.30
C LEU A 36 -6.43 -3.98 -4.33
N ILE A 37 -6.47 -2.66 -4.12
CA ILE A 37 -5.26 -1.85 -4.12
C ILE A 37 -4.32 -2.25 -2.99
N LEU A 38 -4.85 -2.38 -1.78
CA LEU A 38 -4.03 -2.73 -0.62
C LEU A 38 -3.50 -4.15 -0.72
N GLY A 39 -4.30 -5.08 -1.23
CA GLY A 39 -3.86 -6.45 -1.44
C GLY A 39 -2.74 -6.54 -2.46
N TYR A 40 -2.85 -5.77 -3.53
CA TYR A 40 -1.82 -5.74 -4.56
C TYR A 40 -0.52 -5.15 -4.00
N ALA A 41 -0.62 -4.02 -3.29
CA ALA A 41 0.55 -3.40 -2.68
C ALA A 41 1.25 -4.36 -1.70
N GLU A 42 0.47 -5.08 -0.91
CA GLU A 42 1.04 -6.04 0.02
C GLU A 42 1.76 -7.18 -0.72
N THR A 43 1.16 -7.66 -1.79
CA THR A 43 1.77 -8.74 -2.57
C THR A 43 3.07 -8.28 -3.21
N ILE A 44 3.10 -7.06 -3.75
CA ILE A 44 4.34 -6.50 -4.30
C ILE A 44 5.44 -6.46 -3.25
N THR A 45 5.08 -6.11 -2.03
CA THR A 45 6.06 -5.97 -0.96
C THR A 45 6.56 -7.32 -0.46
N ARG A 46 5.65 -8.28 -0.28
CA ARG A 46 5.99 -9.55 0.37
C ARG A 46 6.33 -10.67 -0.60
N GLU A 47 5.60 -10.76 -1.70
CA GLU A 47 5.74 -11.89 -2.61
C GLU A 47 5.63 -11.44 -4.07
N PRO A 48 6.52 -10.53 -4.50
CA PRO A 48 6.43 -9.99 -5.86
C PRO A 48 6.55 -11.08 -6.94
N HIS A 49 7.23 -12.16 -6.62
CA HIS A 49 7.44 -13.24 -7.59
C HIS A 49 6.14 -14.00 -7.92
N THR A 50 5.09 -13.83 -7.13
CA THR A 50 3.81 -14.48 -7.39
C THR A 50 2.94 -13.70 -8.37
N ILE A 51 3.33 -12.47 -8.70
CA ILE A 51 2.55 -11.63 -9.60
C ILE A 51 2.94 -11.96 -11.02
N ASP A 52 1.93 -12.37 -11.81
CA ASP A 52 2.11 -12.66 -13.22
C ASP A 52 1.07 -11.89 -14.02
N GLN A 53 1.05 -12.11 -15.33
CA GLN A 53 0.13 -11.40 -16.20
C GLN A 53 -1.33 -11.72 -15.84
N ASP A 54 -1.61 -12.94 -15.43
CA ASP A 54 -2.98 -13.31 -15.03
C ASP A 54 -3.41 -12.55 -13.79
N TYR A 55 -2.51 -12.34 -12.85
CA TYR A 55 -2.79 -11.55 -11.65
C TYR A 55 -3.17 -10.12 -12.05
N VAL A 56 -2.36 -9.50 -12.91
CA VAL A 56 -2.61 -8.13 -13.35
C VAL A 56 -3.91 -8.05 -14.14
N ASN A 57 -4.17 -9.03 -15.00
CA ASN A 57 -5.42 -9.07 -15.76
C ASN A 57 -6.62 -9.17 -14.83
N HIS A 58 -6.49 -9.94 -13.75
CA HIS A 58 -7.57 -10.05 -12.77
C HIS A 58 -7.87 -8.71 -12.13
N LEU A 59 -6.83 -7.97 -11.74
CA LEU A 59 -7.02 -6.64 -11.17
C LEU A 59 -7.74 -5.71 -12.13
N ASN A 60 -7.35 -5.76 -13.39
CA ASN A 60 -7.95 -4.91 -14.40
C ASN A 60 -9.43 -5.26 -14.59
N ARG A 61 -9.74 -6.55 -14.68
CA ARG A 61 -11.13 -7.00 -14.82
C ARG A 61 -11.96 -6.68 -13.59
N SER A 62 -11.32 -6.58 -12.44
CA SER A 62 -12.02 -6.25 -11.18
C SER A 62 -12.26 -4.77 -10.99
N GLY A 63 -11.82 -3.95 -11.93
CA GLY A 63 -12.14 -2.53 -11.93
C GLY A 63 -10.98 -1.57 -11.74
N LEU A 64 -9.76 -2.06 -11.57
CA LEU A 64 -8.61 -1.17 -11.46
C LEU A 64 -8.13 -0.79 -12.86
N SER A 65 -7.97 0.51 -13.08
CA SER A 65 -7.45 0.98 -14.36
C SER A 65 -5.96 0.64 -14.47
N GLU A 66 -5.46 0.64 -15.70
CA GLU A 66 -4.04 0.42 -15.92
C GLU A 66 -3.20 1.48 -15.22
N GLN A 67 -3.67 2.71 -15.19
CA GLN A 67 -2.96 3.79 -14.51
C GLN A 67 -2.88 3.53 -13.02
N THR A 68 -3.97 3.09 -12.40
CA THR A 68 -3.98 2.78 -10.97
C THR A 68 -3.03 1.62 -10.67
N ILE A 69 -3.07 0.58 -11.48
CA ILE A 69 -2.18 -0.58 -11.30
C ILE A 69 -0.72 -0.13 -11.38
N HIS A 70 -0.40 0.67 -12.38
CA HIS A 70 0.95 1.19 -12.55
C HIS A 70 1.38 2.05 -11.37
N ASP A 71 0.50 2.94 -10.90
CA ASP A 71 0.82 3.84 -9.80
C ASP A 71 1.06 3.08 -8.50
N VAL A 72 0.23 2.08 -8.22
CA VAL A 72 0.42 1.26 -7.02
C VAL A 72 1.74 0.52 -7.10
N ALA A 73 2.06 -0.04 -8.25
CA ALA A 73 3.32 -0.75 -8.43
C ALA A 73 4.52 0.19 -8.23
N ALA A 74 4.46 1.38 -8.80
CA ALA A 74 5.55 2.34 -8.72
C ALA A 74 5.79 2.80 -7.28
N VAL A 75 4.72 3.15 -6.57
CA VAL A 75 4.82 3.61 -5.19
C VAL A 75 5.32 2.49 -4.28
N SER A 76 4.77 1.29 -4.45
CA SER A 76 5.18 0.14 -3.65
C SER A 76 6.65 -0.20 -3.87
N ALA A 77 7.10 -0.16 -5.12
CA ALA A 77 8.49 -0.45 -5.45
C ALA A 77 9.43 0.62 -4.88
N TYR A 78 9.00 1.88 -4.91
CA TYR A 78 9.79 2.97 -4.34
C TYR A 78 10.02 2.75 -2.84
N PHE A 79 8.95 2.46 -2.10
CA PHE A 79 9.09 2.23 -0.67
C PHE A 79 9.91 0.99 -0.36
N ALA A 80 9.76 -0.06 -1.16
CA ALA A 80 10.58 -1.26 -0.98
C ALA A 80 12.05 -0.94 -1.21
N PHE A 81 12.36 -0.12 -2.21
CA PHE A 81 13.73 0.30 -2.48
C PHE A 81 14.30 1.07 -1.29
N VAL A 82 13.55 2.05 -0.78
CA VAL A 82 14.00 2.87 0.34
C VAL A 82 14.25 2.00 1.57
N ASN A 83 13.35 1.07 1.87
CA ASN A 83 13.50 0.21 3.03
C ASN A 83 14.73 -0.69 2.89
N ARG A 84 14.96 -1.23 1.70
CA ARG A 84 16.13 -2.09 1.49
C ARG A 84 17.43 -1.31 1.57
N MET A 85 17.43 -0.07 1.08
CA MET A 85 18.61 0.77 1.20
C MET A 85 18.91 1.08 2.65
N ALA A 86 17.87 1.39 3.44
CA ALA A 86 18.05 1.65 4.86
C ALA A 86 18.61 0.44 5.58
N ASP A 87 18.08 -0.75 5.27
CA ASP A 87 18.56 -1.99 5.87
C ASP A 87 20.02 -2.26 5.50
N ALA A 88 20.35 -2.09 4.22
CA ALA A 88 21.71 -2.36 3.74
C ALA A 88 22.73 -1.44 4.36
N LEU A 89 22.34 -0.22 4.67
CA LEU A 89 23.24 0.79 5.25
C LEU A 89 23.18 0.85 6.77
N GLY A 90 22.31 0.04 7.39
CA GLY A 90 22.16 0.04 8.84
C GLY A 90 21.55 1.30 9.39
N VAL A 91 20.69 1.95 8.61
CA VAL A 91 20.07 3.22 8.96
C VAL A 91 18.60 3.00 9.29
N GLU A 92 18.11 3.61 10.36
CA GLU A 92 16.70 3.59 10.67
C GLU A 92 16.00 4.71 9.90
N LEU A 93 14.83 4.39 9.36
CA LEU A 93 14.01 5.40 8.70
C LEU A 93 13.20 6.13 9.74
N GLU A 94 13.17 7.44 9.62
CA GLU A 94 12.43 8.28 10.54
C GLU A 94 10.93 8.02 10.40
N GLY A 95 10.24 7.91 11.53
CA GLY A 95 8.82 7.70 11.52
C GLY A 95 8.39 6.26 11.52
N GLU A 96 9.32 5.34 11.59
CA GLU A 96 9.00 3.90 11.64
C GLU A 96 8.95 3.34 13.03
#